data_2456d63ca801cf1ea927cbf52159ba64
#
_entry.id   2456d63ca801cf1ea927cbf52159ba64
#
_cell.length_a   1.000
_cell.length_b   1.000
_cell.length_c   1.000
_cell.angle_alpha   90.00
_cell.angle_beta   90.00
_cell.angle_gamma   90.00
#
_symmetry.space_group_name_H-M   'P 1'
#
loop_
_entity.id
_entity.type
_entity.pdbx_description
1 polymer ?
#
loop_
_entity_poly.entity_id
_entity_poly.type
_entity_poly.pdbx_seq_one_letter_code
_entity_poly.pdbx_strand_id
1 'polypeptide(L)'
;MQLMCQNGHTLCSTCKTRVHNRCPTCRQELGDIRCLALEKVAESLELPCKYGFLGCTEIFPYYSKLEHEAQCSFRPYNCPYAGSECPVVGDIPFLVAHLRDDHKVDTHVGCTFNHRYVKSNPREVENATWMLTVFNCFGHYFCLHFEAFLIGIAPVYMGFLRFMGDEIEAQNFSYSLEVGANGRKLMWEGTPRSIRDNHRKVRDSHDGLIIQRNIALFFSGGDRKELKLRVTGRIWKEQQNPDGGVCIPNICS
;
A
#
# COMPACT_ATOMS: atom_id res chain seq x y z
N MET A 1 31.30 -5.12 -2.22
CA MET A 1 32.54 -5.88 -2.09
C MET A 1 32.75 -6.68 -3.37
N GLN A 2 33.89 -6.47 -4.07
CA GLN A 2 34.23 -7.14 -5.33
C GLN A 2 35.34 -8.18 -5.06
N LEU A 3 35.07 -9.42 -5.41
CA LEU A 3 35.99 -10.56 -5.15
C LEU A 3 36.54 -11.09 -6.45
N MET A 4 37.79 -11.59 -6.40
CA MET A 4 38.50 -12.09 -7.59
C MET A 4 38.82 -13.57 -7.45
N CYS A 5 38.83 -14.30 -8.58
CA CYS A 5 39.51 -15.59 -8.70
C CYS A 5 41.00 -15.40 -8.99
N GLN A 6 41.78 -16.47 -8.93
CA GLN A 6 43.24 -16.44 -9.22
C GLN A 6 43.56 -15.93 -10.64
N ASN A 7 42.64 -16.08 -11.59
CA ASN A 7 42.81 -15.61 -12.97
C ASN A 7 42.33 -14.15 -13.17
N GLY A 8 42.04 -13.40 -12.08
CA GLY A 8 41.68 -12.00 -12.15
C GLY A 8 40.20 -11.70 -12.53
N HIS A 9 39.37 -12.71 -12.74
CA HIS A 9 37.94 -12.46 -12.97
C HIS A 9 37.28 -12.02 -11.67
N THR A 10 36.43 -10.99 -11.77
CA THR A 10 35.80 -10.36 -10.62
C THR A 10 34.32 -10.68 -10.53
N LEU A 11 33.80 -10.81 -9.32
CA LEU A 11 32.40 -11.04 -9.02
C LEU A 11 32.01 -10.32 -7.73
N CYS A 12 30.79 -9.79 -7.65
CA CYS A 12 30.32 -9.21 -6.41
C CYS A 12 29.99 -10.30 -5.37
N SER A 13 30.02 -9.94 -4.09
CA SER A 13 29.78 -10.87 -2.97
C SER A 13 28.42 -11.59 -3.09
N THR A 14 27.37 -10.90 -3.52
CA THR A 14 26.03 -11.49 -3.71
C THR A 14 26.02 -12.52 -4.84
N CYS A 15 26.74 -12.27 -5.94
CA CYS A 15 26.84 -13.22 -7.04
C CYS A 15 27.74 -14.41 -6.69
N LYS A 16 28.77 -14.22 -5.85
CA LYS A 16 29.63 -15.31 -5.35
C LYS A 16 28.82 -16.43 -4.70
N THR A 17 27.86 -16.09 -3.85
CA THR A 17 27.01 -17.09 -3.19
C THR A 17 26.12 -17.85 -4.18
N ARG A 18 25.63 -17.17 -5.21
CA ARG A 18 24.78 -17.78 -6.26
C ARG A 18 25.53 -18.78 -7.14
N VAL A 19 26.82 -18.58 -7.33
CA VAL A 19 27.66 -19.48 -8.15
C VAL A 19 28.47 -20.50 -7.30
N HIS A 20 28.03 -20.74 -6.06
CA HIS A 20 28.63 -21.69 -5.17
C HIS A 20 30.16 -21.54 -5.06
N ASN A 21 30.64 -20.30 -4.94
CA ASN A 21 32.05 -19.92 -4.85
C ASN A 21 32.94 -20.35 -6.04
N ARG A 22 32.35 -20.61 -7.19
CA ARG A 22 33.12 -20.93 -8.42
C ARG A 22 32.99 -19.80 -9.45
N CYS A 23 34.10 -19.42 -10.04
CA CYS A 23 34.13 -18.41 -11.09
C CYS A 23 33.34 -18.89 -12.33
N PRO A 24 32.33 -18.17 -12.79
CA PRO A 24 31.51 -18.56 -13.94
C PRO A 24 32.30 -18.58 -15.24
N THR A 25 33.40 -17.82 -15.31
CA THR A 25 34.26 -17.72 -16.53
C THR A 25 35.29 -18.82 -16.62
N CYS A 26 36.01 -19.10 -15.53
CA CYS A 26 37.12 -20.06 -15.56
C CYS A 26 36.94 -21.26 -14.62
N ARG A 27 35.84 -21.33 -13.87
CA ARG A 27 35.48 -22.39 -12.91
C ARG A 27 36.45 -22.57 -11.75
N GLN A 28 37.46 -21.71 -11.63
CA GLN A 28 38.36 -21.69 -10.47
C GLN A 28 37.62 -21.21 -9.23
N GLU A 29 38.11 -21.56 -8.06
CA GLU A 29 37.52 -21.14 -6.80
C GLU A 29 37.64 -19.62 -6.63
N LEU A 30 36.54 -19.01 -6.17
CA LEU A 30 36.49 -17.59 -5.81
C LEU A 30 36.91 -17.47 -4.35
N GLY A 31 38.14 -17.05 -4.15
CA GLY A 31 38.67 -16.76 -2.82
C GLY A 31 38.09 -15.49 -2.20
N ASP A 32 38.72 -15.04 -1.13
CA ASP A 32 38.34 -13.80 -0.42
C ASP A 32 39.19 -12.59 -0.82
N ILE A 33 39.89 -12.71 -1.94
CA ILE A 33 40.72 -11.61 -2.47
C ILE A 33 39.82 -10.52 -3.00
N ARG A 34 39.87 -9.33 -2.37
CA ARG A 34 39.12 -8.15 -2.78
C ARG A 34 39.84 -7.39 -3.87
N CYS A 35 39.10 -6.93 -4.87
CA CYS A 35 39.62 -6.00 -5.86
C CYS A 35 39.37 -4.54 -5.39
N LEU A 36 40.29 -4.06 -4.53
CA LEU A 36 40.18 -2.69 -3.95
C LEU A 36 40.16 -1.59 -5.01
N ALA A 37 40.85 -1.79 -6.15
CA ALA A 37 40.82 -0.82 -7.24
C ALA A 37 39.41 -0.66 -7.83
N LEU A 38 38.71 -1.78 -8.11
CA LEU A 38 37.34 -1.75 -8.61
C LEU A 38 36.34 -1.22 -7.56
N GLU A 39 36.59 -1.49 -6.28
CA GLU A 39 35.75 -0.94 -5.21
C GLU A 39 35.88 0.59 -5.16
N LYS A 40 37.10 1.15 -5.25
CA LYS A 40 37.30 2.59 -5.32
C LYS A 40 36.68 3.22 -6.57
N VAL A 41 36.80 2.56 -7.72
CA VAL A 41 36.11 3.04 -8.94
C VAL A 41 34.60 3.02 -8.75
N ALA A 42 34.05 1.94 -8.17
CA ALA A 42 32.60 1.87 -7.92
C ALA A 42 32.13 2.93 -6.93
N GLU A 43 32.93 3.25 -5.92
CA GLU A 43 32.64 4.31 -4.94
C GLU A 43 32.62 5.72 -5.58
N SER A 44 33.43 5.94 -6.61
CA SER A 44 33.49 7.22 -7.34
C SER A 44 32.46 7.35 -8.46
N LEU A 45 31.69 6.27 -8.77
CA LEU A 45 30.68 6.33 -9.81
C LEU A 45 29.45 7.11 -9.34
N GLU A 46 29.10 8.09 -10.14
CA GLU A 46 27.84 8.81 -10.06
C GLU A 46 26.88 8.29 -11.13
N LEU A 47 25.70 7.89 -10.73
CA LEU A 47 24.71 7.25 -11.61
C LEU A 47 23.38 7.99 -11.54
N PRO A 48 22.74 8.23 -12.70
CA PRO A 48 21.39 8.81 -12.70
C PRO A 48 20.39 7.86 -12.05
N CYS A 49 19.35 8.42 -11.47
CA CYS A 49 18.21 7.68 -10.97
C CYS A 49 17.58 6.84 -12.10
N LYS A 50 17.17 5.60 -11.81
CA LYS A 50 16.50 4.74 -12.80
C LYS A 50 15.18 5.31 -13.30
N TYR A 51 14.59 6.24 -12.56
CA TYR A 51 13.36 6.95 -12.92
C TYR A 51 13.66 8.26 -13.69
N GLY A 52 14.87 8.42 -14.22
CA GLY A 52 15.24 9.56 -15.06
C GLY A 52 14.32 9.74 -16.25
N PHE A 53 13.88 8.64 -16.87
CA PHE A 53 12.92 8.67 -17.99
C PHE A 53 11.49 9.11 -17.57
N LEU A 54 11.18 9.12 -16.25
CA LEU A 54 9.93 9.64 -15.68
C LEU A 54 10.08 11.07 -15.15
N GLY A 55 11.29 11.69 -15.28
CA GLY A 55 11.53 13.08 -14.92
C GLY A 55 12.45 13.30 -13.72
N CYS A 56 12.98 12.25 -13.09
CA CYS A 56 13.97 12.41 -12.03
C CYS A 56 15.33 12.82 -12.61
N THR A 57 15.79 14.03 -12.31
CA THR A 57 17.07 14.57 -12.80
C THR A 57 18.25 14.30 -11.87
N GLU A 58 17.98 13.64 -10.74
CA GLU A 58 18.97 13.44 -9.69
C GLU A 58 20.02 12.38 -10.06
N ILE A 59 21.26 12.68 -9.69
CA ILE A 59 22.44 11.82 -9.88
C ILE A 59 23.02 11.51 -8.49
N PHE A 60 23.34 10.25 -8.26
CA PHE A 60 23.79 9.79 -6.95
C PHE A 60 25.06 8.95 -7.04
N PRO A 61 25.92 9.00 -6.00
CA PRO A 61 26.93 7.99 -5.81
C PRO A 61 26.30 6.59 -5.77
N TYR A 62 27.00 5.59 -6.29
CA TYR A 62 26.50 4.21 -6.41
C TYR A 62 25.88 3.67 -5.13
N TYR A 63 26.47 3.97 -3.96
CA TYR A 63 26.01 3.45 -2.67
C TYR A 63 24.70 4.08 -2.16
N SER A 64 24.40 5.34 -2.50
CA SER A 64 23.17 6.04 -2.06
C SER A 64 22.04 5.99 -3.09
N LYS A 65 22.33 5.55 -4.33
CA LYS A 65 21.35 5.46 -5.41
C LYS A 65 20.14 4.60 -5.06
N LEU A 66 20.35 3.43 -4.45
CA LEU A 66 19.26 2.51 -4.10
C LEU A 66 18.34 3.09 -3.03
N GLU A 67 18.89 3.81 -2.06
CA GLU A 67 18.11 4.48 -1.03
C GLU A 67 17.22 5.58 -1.62
N HIS A 68 17.80 6.44 -2.47
CA HIS A 68 17.01 7.42 -3.22
C HIS A 68 15.92 6.75 -4.06
N GLU A 69 16.24 5.73 -4.85
CA GLU A 69 15.29 5.06 -5.74
C GLU A 69 14.13 4.40 -4.98
N ALA A 70 14.34 4.01 -3.72
CA ALA A 70 13.28 3.48 -2.87
C ALA A 70 12.27 4.57 -2.44
N GLN A 71 12.70 5.84 -2.41
CA GLN A 71 11.90 6.99 -1.95
C GLN A 71 11.66 8.04 -3.04
N CYS A 72 12.14 7.81 -4.27
CA CYS A 72 12.02 8.74 -5.37
C CYS A 72 10.55 9.09 -5.65
N SER A 73 10.24 10.39 -5.75
CA SER A 73 8.89 10.89 -6.04
C SER A 73 8.40 10.47 -7.43
N PHE A 74 9.32 10.24 -8.38
CA PHE A 74 9.03 9.76 -9.73
C PHE A 74 8.86 8.23 -9.80
N ARG A 75 8.95 7.52 -8.68
CA ARG A 75 8.73 6.08 -8.65
C ARG A 75 7.25 5.78 -8.95
N PRO A 76 6.94 4.96 -9.96
CA PRO A 76 5.55 4.61 -10.26
C PRO A 76 4.92 3.86 -9.08
N TYR A 77 3.59 3.90 -9.03
CA TYR A 77 2.79 3.20 -8.03
C TYR A 77 2.42 1.82 -8.54
N ASN A 78 2.29 0.86 -7.62
CA ASN A 78 1.73 -0.45 -7.94
C ASN A 78 0.21 -0.37 -7.95
N CYS A 79 -0.43 -1.22 -8.75
CA CYS A 79 -1.88 -1.35 -8.77
C CYS A 79 -2.39 -1.67 -7.34
N PRO A 80 -3.32 -0.88 -6.78
CA PRO A 80 -3.83 -1.09 -5.42
C PRO A 80 -4.89 -2.19 -5.33
N TYR A 81 -5.19 -2.89 -6.43
CA TYR A 81 -6.19 -3.97 -6.44
C TYR A 81 -5.80 -5.11 -5.50
N ALA A 82 -6.74 -5.54 -4.66
CA ALA A 82 -6.48 -6.48 -3.58
C ALA A 82 -6.93 -7.93 -3.88
N GLY A 83 -7.66 -8.16 -4.97
CA GLY A 83 -8.25 -9.47 -5.28
C GLY A 83 -7.25 -10.50 -5.81
N SER A 84 -6.28 -10.07 -6.61
CA SER A 84 -5.18 -10.87 -7.13
C SER A 84 -3.94 -9.99 -7.25
N GLU A 85 -2.75 -10.58 -7.19
CA GLU A 85 -1.52 -9.81 -7.40
C GLU A 85 -1.51 -9.29 -8.84
N CYS A 86 -1.74 -7.98 -9.00
CA CYS A 86 -1.66 -7.31 -10.28
C CYS A 86 -0.26 -6.68 -10.44
N PRO A 87 0.51 -7.06 -11.48
CA PRO A 87 1.86 -6.55 -11.68
C PRO A 87 1.89 -5.16 -12.33
N VAL A 88 0.73 -4.59 -12.63
CA VAL A 88 0.64 -3.30 -13.32
C VAL A 88 1.15 -2.16 -12.43
N VAL A 89 2.01 -1.34 -13.00
CA VAL A 89 2.59 -0.16 -12.36
C VAL A 89 2.39 1.07 -13.24
N GLY A 90 2.21 2.23 -12.63
CA GLY A 90 2.02 3.47 -13.38
C GLY A 90 1.83 4.68 -12.49
N ASP A 91 1.48 5.80 -13.11
CA ASP A 91 1.03 7.00 -12.41
C ASP A 91 -0.44 6.85 -11.95
N ILE A 92 -0.92 7.79 -11.16
CA ILE A 92 -2.26 7.71 -10.58
C ILE A 92 -3.37 7.72 -11.64
N PRO A 93 -3.37 8.63 -12.65
CA PRO A 93 -4.39 8.63 -13.69
C PRO A 93 -4.46 7.30 -14.46
N PHE A 94 -3.31 6.74 -14.82
CA PHE A 94 -3.22 5.45 -15.49
C PHE A 94 -3.80 4.32 -14.62
N LEU A 95 -3.43 4.27 -13.33
CA LEU A 95 -3.93 3.24 -12.42
C LEU A 95 -5.43 3.35 -12.15
N VAL A 96 -5.99 4.56 -12.12
CA VAL A 96 -7.45 4.75 -11.99
C VAL A 96 -8.18 4.21 -13.22
N ALA A 97 -7.68 4.50 -14.43
CA ALA A 97 -8.22 3.94 -15.66
C ALA A 97 -8.12 2.40 -15.67
N HIS A 98 -6.95 1.86 -15.33
CA HIS A 98 -6.70 0.43 -15.22
C HIS A 98 -7.65 -0.25 -14.21
N LEU A 99 -7.85 0.32 -13.02
CA LEU A 99 -8.79 -0.21 -12.02
C LEU A 99 -10.22 -0.28 -12.57
N ARG A 100 -10.67 0.77 -13.26
CA ARG A 100 -12.00 0.82 -13.87
C ARG A 100 -12.13 -0.17 -15.04
N ASP A 101 -11.14 -0.18 -15.95
CA ASP A 101 -11.26 -0.86 -17.23
C ASP A 101 -10.92 -2.35 -17.14
N ASP A 102 -9.91 -2.74 -16.36
CA ASP A 102 -9.46 -4.12 -16.24
C ASP A 102 -10.05 -4.82 -15.02
N HIS A 103 -10.10 -4.15 -13.86
CA HIS A 103 -10.61 -4.73 -12.61
C HIS A 103 -12.09 -4.45 -12.37
N LYS A 104 -12.75 -3.65 -13.22
CA LYS A 104 -14.18 -3.29 -13.11
C LYS A 104 -14.52 -2.63 -11.76
N VAL A 105 -13.56 -1.87 -11.22
CA VAL A 105 -13.73 -1.15 -9.95
C VAL A 105 -14.61 0.07 -10.16
N ASP A 106 -15.63 0.22 -9.31
CA ASP A 106 -16.51 1.38 -9.33
C ASP A 106 -15.77 2.64 -8.91
N THR A 107 -16.00 3.73 -9.64
CA THR A 107 -15.46 5.06 -9.34
C THR A 107 -16.58 6.02 -9.04
N HIS A 108 -16.48 6.70 -7.91
CA HIS A 108 -17.46 7.70 -7.45
C HIS A 108 -16.80 9.06 -7.29
N VAL A 109 -17.59 10.11 -7.51
CA VAL A 109 -17.19 11.49 -7.25
C VAL A 109 -17.88 11.98 -5.99
N GLY A 110 -17.11 12.50 -5.04
CA GLY A 110 -17.63 13.05 -3.78
C GLY A 110 -16.84 12.58 -2.57
N CYS A 111 -17.08 13.26 -1.46
CA CYS A 111 -16.35 13.04 -0.20
C CYS A 111 -17.11 12.15 0.79
N THR A 112 -18.34 11.75 0.47
CA THR A 112 -19.15 10.88 1.34
C THR A 112 -19.51 9.61 0.61
N PHE A 113 -19.61 8.53 1.34
CA PHE A 113 -19.99 7.24 0.77
C PHE A 113 -20.93 6.48 1.69
N ASN A 114 -21.69 5.57 1.06
CA ASN A 114 -22.70 4.76 1.71
C ASN A 114 -22.80 3.45 0.93
N HIS A 115 -22.02 2.47 1.34
CA HIS A 115 -21.98 1.17 0.70
C HIS A 115 -22.67 0.11 1.51
N ARG A 116 -23.36 -0.78 0.80
CA ARG A 116 -24.01 -1.94 1.38
C ARG A 116 -23.30 -3.21 0.96
N TYR A 117 -22.78 -3.93 1.92
CA TYR A 117 -22.14 -5.22 1.73
C TYR A 117 -23.15 -6.33 2.05
N VAL A 118 -23.31 -7.25 1.11
CA VAL A 118 -24.19 -8.42 1.29
C VAL A 118 -23.38 -9.67 1.05
N LYS A 119 -23.37 -10.59 2.01
CA LYS A 119 -22.77 -11.91 1.86
C LYS A 119 -23.73 -12.97 2.31
N SER A 120 -24.00 -13.97 1.46
CA SER A 120 -24.67 -15.21 1.81
C SER A 120 -23.72 -16.09 2.63
N ASN A 121 -24.27 -16.91 3.51
CA ASN A 121 -23.52 -17.83 4.38
C ASN A 121 -22.42 -17.17 5.22
N PRO A 122 -22.75 -16.26 6.13
CA PRO A 122 -21.75 -15.52 6.93
C PRO A 122 -20.96 -16.40 7.92
N ARG A 123 -21.22 -17.70 7.96
CA ARG A 123 -20.46 -18.67 8.77
C ARG A 123 -19.13 -19.02 8.12
N GLU A 124 -19.04 -18.93 6.80
CA GLU A 124 -17.83 -19.18 6.03
C GLU A 124 -17.10 -17.85 5.86
N VAL A 125 -16.08 -17.61 6.69
CA VAL A 125 -15.19 -16.46 6.50
C VAL A 125 -14.02 -16.94 5.68
N GLU A 126 -14.10 -16.64 4.40
CA GLU A 126 -12.95 -16.73 3.50
C GLU A 126 -12.08 -15.48 3.64
N ASN A 127 -10.77 -15.66 3.54
CA ASN A 127 -9.86 -14.53 3.32
C ASN A 127 -10.17 -13.95 1.96
N ALA A 128 -10.96 -12.89 1.92
CA ALA A 128 -11.43 -12.31 0.68
C ALA A 128 -11.47 -10.79 0.77
N THR A 129 -11.07 -10.15 -0.31
CA THR A 129 -11.41 -8.75 -0.56
C THR A 129 -12.83 -8.71 -1.12
N TRP A 130 -13.75 -8.10 -0.38
CA TRP A 130 -15.15 -8.05 -0.78
C TRP A 130 -15.44 -6.90 -1.70
N MET A 131 -14.76 -5.80 -1.53
CA MET A 131 -14.93 -4.64 -2.39
C MET A 131 -13.69 -3.76 -2.37
N LEU A 132 -13.38 -3.23 -3.55
CA LEU A 132 -12.56 -2.05 -3.76
C LEU A 132 -13.41 -1.02 -4.49
N THR A 133 -13.40 0.21 -3.99
CA THR A 133 -14.09 1.33 -4.62
C THR A 133 -13.16 2.53 -4.67
N VAL A 134 -13.12 3.23 -5.80
CA VAL A 134 -12.33 4.44 -5.96
C VAL A 134 -13.21 5.66 -5.76
N PHE A 135 -12.75 6.62 -4.96
CA PHE A 135 -13.37 7.92 -4.76
C PHE A 135 -12.48 9.02 -5.32
N ASN A 136 -13.09 9.93 -6.06
CA ASN A 136 -12.44 11.17 -6.48
C ASN A 136 -13.05 12.32 -5.66
N CYS A 137 -12.25 12.92 -4.78
CA CYS A 137 -12.61 14.12 -4.04
C CYS A 137 -11.38 14.98 -3.76
N PHE A 138 -11.59 16.30 -3.65
CA PHE A 138 -10.52 17.31 -3.45
C PHE A 138 -9.41 17.27 -4.52
N GLY A 139 -9.71 16.79 -5.74
CA GLY A 139 -8.73 16.62 -6.83
C GLY A 139 -7.80 15.41 -6.67
N HIS A 140 -8.07 14.53 -5.71
CA HIS A 140 -7.30 13.33 -5.43
C HIS A 140 -8.16 12.06 -5.49
N TYR A 141 -7.50 10.92 -5.54
CA TYR A 141 -8.16 9.61 -5.56
C TYR A 141 -7.88 8.82 -4.29
N PHE A 142 -8.88 8.08 -3.85
CA PHE A 142 -8.84 7.25 -2.66
C PHE A 142 -9.43 5.87 -2.97
N CYS A 143 -8.84 4.83 -2.42
CA CYS A 143 -9.33 3.46 -2.51
C CYS A 143 -9.94 3.03 -1.18
N LEU A 144 -11.25 2.78 -1.16
CA LEU A 144 -11.92 2.14 -0.03
C LEU A 144 -11.83 0.63 -0.19
N HIS A 145 -11.23 -0.03 0.77
CA HIS A 145 -11.15 -1.48 0.88
C HIS A 145 -12.13 -1.99 1.92
N PHE A 146 -12.74 -3.14 1.64
CA PHE A 146 -13.49 -3.88 2.62
C PHE A 146 -13.14 -5.36 2.49
N GLU A 147 -12.53 -5.93 3.53
CA GLU A 147 -11.94 -7.26 3.52
C GLU A 147 -12.48 -8.11 4.67
N ALA A 148 -12.56 -9.42 4.45
CA ALA A 148 -12.86 -10.41 5.46
C ALA A 148 -11.62 -11.29 5.68
N PHE A 149 -11.21 -11.48 6.93
CA PHE A 149 -10.07 -12.32 7.29
C PHE A 149 -10.15 -12.82 8.73
N LEU A 150 -9.17 -13.60 9.15
CA LEU A 150 -9.07 -14.13 10.49
C LEU A 150 -8.00 -13.39 11.29
N ILE A 151 -8.33 -12.91 12.49
CA ILE A 151 -7.36 -12.52 13.51
C ILE A 151 -7.23 -13.72 14.48
N GLY A 152 -6.13 -14.47 14.32
CA GLY A 152 -6.04 -15.80 14.93
C GLY A 152 -7.12 -16.72 14.39
N ILE A 153 -8.06 -17.14 15.25
CA ILE A 153 -9.22 -17.97 14.89
C ILE A 153 -10.52 -17.14 14.74
N ALA A 154 -10.47 -15.86 15.07
CA ALA A 154 -11.64 -14.99 15.08
C ALA A 154 -11.89 -14.36 13.72
N PRO A 155 -13.05 -14.59 13.09
CA PRO A 155 -13.42 -13.94 11.84
C PRO A 155 -13.78 -12.47 12.07
N VAL A 156 -13.19 -11.60 11.24
CA VAL A 156 -13.41 -10.15 11.25
C VAL A 156 -13.65 -9.61 9.86
N TYR A 157 -14.28 -8.45 9.82
CA TYR A 157 -14.44 -7.63 8.64
C TYR A 157 -13.70 -6.31 8.90
N MET A 158 -12.99 -5.81 7.92
CA MET A 158 -12.23 -4.56 8.07
C MET A 158 -12.47 -3.64 6.89
N GLY A 159 -12.86 -2.41 7.19
CA GLY A 159 -12.89 -1.32 6.23
C GLY A 159 -11.73 -0.36 6.47
N PHE A 160 -11.04 0.05 5.41
CA PHE A 160 -9.99 1.05 5.49
C PHE A 160 -9.85 1.83 4.19
N LEU A 161 -9.36 3.05 4.28
CA LEU A 161 -9.14 3.93 3.15
C LEU A 161 -7.64 4.07 2.87
N ARG A 162 -7.28 4.02 1.58
CA ARG A 162 -5.92 4.29 1.12
C ARG A 162 -5.94 5.48 0.16
N PHE A 163 -4.97 6.36 0.32
CA PHE A 163 -4.76 7.50 -0.57
C PHE A 163 -3.97 7.06 -1.81
N MET A 164 -4.42 7.43 -2.99
CA MET A 164 -3.71 7.18 -4.24
C MET A 164 -2.67 8.27 -4.47
N GLY A 165 -1.55 8.15 -3.80
CA GLY A 165 -0.43 9.10 -3.78
C GLY A 165 0.57 8.75 -2.68
N ASP A 166 1.46 9.69 -2.38
CA ASP A 166 2.51 9.50 -1.39
C ASP A 166 2.00 9.74 0.04
N GLU A 167 2.72 9.21 1.03
CA GLU A 167 2.35 9.29 2.45
C GLU A 167 2.29 10.73 2.97
N ILE A 168 3.18 11.60 2.49
CA ILE A 168 3.21 13.03 2.90
C ILE A 168 1.93 13.74 2.46
N GLU A 169 1.43 13.45 1.27
CA GLU A 169 0.17 14.01 0.80
C GLU A 169 -1.04 13.40 1.52
N ALA A 170 -0.99 12.10 1.83
CA ALA A 170 -2.04 11.40 2.58
C ALA A 170 -2.32 12.05 3.94
N GLN A 171 -1.29 12.58 4.61
CA GLN A 171 -1.40 13.26 5.91
C GLN A 171 -2.24 14.53 5.89
N ASN A 172 -2.53 15.09 4.71
CA ASN A 172 -3.42 16.24 4.57
C ASN A 172 -4.90 15.88 4.63
N PHE A 173 -5.22 14.60 4.76
CA PHE A 173 -6.59 14.10 4.73
C PHE A 173 -6.89 13.21 5.92
N SER A 174 -8.15 13.26 6.34
CA SER A 174 -8.71 12.32 7.30
C SER A 174 -9.99 11.71 6.75
N TYR A 175 -10.35 10.57 7.29
CA TYR A 175 -11.58 9.89 6.93
C TYR A 175 -12.26 9.25 8.13
N SER A 176 -13.56 9.07 8.04
CA SER A 176 -14.31 8.24 8.98
C SER A 176 -15.04 7.12 8.28
N LEU A 177 -15.15 6.00 8.97
CA LEU A 177 -16.00 4.87 8.62
C LEU A 177 -16.94 4.58 9.77
N GLU A 178 -18.19 4.37 9.47
CA GLU A 178 -19.22 4.04 10.46
C GLU A 178 -20.05 2.85 10.00
N VAL A 179 -20.31 1.92 10.91
CA VAL A 179 -21.27 0.85 10.75
C VAL A 179 -22.18 0.80 11.98
N GLY A 180 -23.46 0.68 11.78
CA GLY A 180 -24.38 0.63 12.90
C GLY A 180 -25.79 0.19 12.54
N ALA A 181 -26.51 -0.25 13.57
CA ALA A 181 -27.92 -0.55 13.53
C ALA A 181 -28.49 -0.57 14.97
N ASN A 182 -29.82 -0.47 15.08
CA ASN A 182 -30.54 -0.62 16.35
C ASN A 182 -30.05 0.33 17.46
N GLY A 183 -29.75 1.60 17.09
CA GLY A 183 -29.29 2.62 18.01
C GLY A 183 -27.85 2.47 18.51
N ARG A 184 -27.05 1.58 17.89
CA ARG A 184 -25.65 1.36 18.21
C ARG A 184 -24.79 1.50 16.97
N LYS A 185 -23.54 1.98 17.14
CA LYS A 185 -22.60 2.17 16.05
C LYS A 185 -21.18 1.89 16.48
N LEU A 186 -20.37 1.44 15.53
CA LEU A 186 -18.91 1.47 15.57
C LEU A 186 -18.42 2.53 14.57
N MET A 187 -17.46 3.31 15.00
CA MET A 187 -16.84 4.33 14.18
C MET A 187 -15.32 4.18 14.25
N TRP A 188 -14.68 4.40 13.12
CA TRP A 188 -13.24 4.57 12.98
C TRP A 188 -12.99 5.93 12.35
N GLU A 189 -11.99 6.61 12.86
CA GLU A 189 -11.51 7.87 12.29
C GLU A 189 -9.97 7.84 12.26
N GLY A 190 -9.39 8.28 11.15
CA GLY A 190 -7.94 8.27 10.99
C GLY A 190 -7.49 8.87 9.65
N THR A 191 -6.17 8.89 9.47
CA THR A 191 -5.52 9.33 8.24
C THR A 191 -5.44 8.16 7.24
N PRO A 192 -5.75 8.37 5.95
CA PRO A 192 -5.62 7.30 4.96
C PRO A 192 -4.16 6.94 4.74
N ARG A 193 -3.86 5.65 4.60
CA ARG A 193 -2.52 5.17 4.26
C ARG A 193 -2.26 5.32 2.76
N SER A 194 -1.02 5.64 2.40
CA SER A 194 -0.61 5.67 0.99
C SER A 194 -0.74 4.30 0.31
N ILE A 195 -1.04 4.28 -1.01
CA ILE A 195 -0.95 3.06 -1.83
C ILE A 195 0.48 2.55 -2.01
N ARG A 196 1.52 3.29 -1.55
CA ARG A 196 2.90 2.78 -1.44
C ARG A 196 2.98 1.57 -0.51
N ASP A 197 2.20 1.56 0.55
CA ASP A 197 1.97 0.36 1.36
C ASP A 197 0.99 -0.56 0.61
N ASN A 198 1.24 -1.85 0.59
CA ASN A 198 0.27 -2.77 0.04
C ASN A 198 -0.92 -2.95 1.01
N HIS A 199 -2.07 -3.40 0.50
CA HIS A 199 -3.28 -3.56 1.31
C HIS A 199 -3.11 -4.55 2.47
N ARG A 200 -2.29 -5.59 2.31
CA ARG A 200 -2.01 -6.57 3.36
C ARG A 200 -1.29 -5.94 4.54
N LYS A 201 -0.32 -5.04 4.28
CA LYS A 201 0.38 -4.30 5.34
C LYS A 201 -0.59 -3.44 6.15
N VAL A 202 -1.53 -2.76 5.50
CA VAL A 202 -2.56 -1.96 6.17
C VAL A 202 -3.51 -2.86 6.96
N ARG A 203 -3.97 -3.95 6.37
CA ARG A 203 -4.81 -4.94 7.03
C ARG A 203 -4.14 -5.53 8.28
N ASP A 204 -2.89 -5.97 8.13
CA ASP A 204 -2.15 -6.65 9.20
C ASP A 204 -1.73 -5.69 10.33
N SER A 205 -1.66 -4.36 10.07
CA SER A 205 -1.50 -3.33 11.10
C SER A 205 -2.81 -2.98 11.82
N HIS A 206 -3.94 -3.51 11.38
CA HIS A 206 -5.28 -3.22 11.92
C HIS A 206 -5.68 -1.74 11.89
N ASP A 207 -5.14 -0.99 10.93
CA ASP A 207 -5.37 0.45 10.75
C ASP A 207 -6.66 0.69 9.95
N GLY A 208 -7.81 0.56 10.62
CA GLY A 208 -9.13 0.69 10.00
C GLY A 208 -10.29 0.25 10.89
N LEU A 209 -11.50 0.35 10.39
CA LEU A 209 -12.71 -0.10 11.07
C LEU A 209 -12.77 -1.62 11.13
N ILE A 210 -12.48 -2.20 12.27
CA ILE A 210 -12.56 -3.65 12.51
C ILE A 210 -13.91 -4.00 13.13
N ILE A 211 -14.62 -4.91 12.48
CA ILE A 211 -15.94 -5.38 12.88
C ILE A 211 -15.84 -6.87 13.16
N GLN A 212 -15.91 -7.25 14.43
CA GLN A 212 -16.01 -8.66 14.79
C GLN A 212 -17.29 -9.29 14.23
N ARG A 213 -17.24 -10.56 13.86
CA ARG A 213 -18.36 -11.25 13.24
C ARG A 213 -19.67 -11.16 14.04
N ASN A 214 -19.63 -11.34 15.34
CA ASN A 214 -20.84 -11.29 16.17
C ASN A 214 -21.49 -9.90 16.16
N ILE A 215 -20.67 -8.84 16.12
CA ILE A 215 -21.12 -7.46 15.99
C ILE A 215 -21.70 -7.22 14.59
N ALA A 216 -21.04 -7.74 13.56
CA ALA A 216 -21.51 -7.65 12.19
C ALA A 216 -22.89 -8.32 12.01
N LEU A 217 -23.09 -9.51 12.59
CA LEU A 217 -24.38 -10.19 12.60
C LEU A 217 -25.45 -9.41 13.36
N PHE A 218 -25.10 -8.79 14.48
CA PHE A 218 -26.00 -7.92 15.22
C PHE A 218 -26.45 -6.70 14.40
N PHE A 219 -25.52 -6.02 13.71
CA PHE A 219 -25.85 -4.91 12.82
C PHE A 219 -26.62 -5.34 11.57
N SER A 220 -26.50 -6.59 11.17
CA SER A 220 -27.22 -7.18 10.03
C SER A 220 -28.69 -7.50 10.29
N GLY A 221 -29.19 -7.28 11.52
CA GLY A 221 -30.57 -7.57 11.89
C GLY A 221 -30.82 -9.00 12.42
N GLY A 222 -29.73 -9.76 12.68
CA GLY A 222 -29.82 -11.07 13.32
C GLY A 222 -30.21 -12.24 12.40
N ASP A 223 -30.49 -12.01 11.13
CA ASP A 223 -30.66 -13.08 10.16
C ASP A 223 -29.30 -13.72 9.88
N ARG A 224 -29.16 -14.98 10.32
CA ARG A 224 -27.92 -15.74 10.19
C ARG A 224 -27.68 -16.29 8.78
N LYS A 225 -28.61 -16.07 7.85
CA LYS A 225 -28.51 -16.55 6.46
C LYS A 225 -27.74 -15.60 5.56
N GLU A 226 -27.87 -14.30 5.83
CA GLU A 226 -27.17 -13.27 5.07
C GLU A 226 -26.55 -12.25 6.01
N LEU A 227 -25.34 -11.82 5.71
CA LEU A 227 -24.71 -10.68 6.32
C LEU A 227 -25.00 -9.45 5.47
N LYS A 228 -25.63 -8.44 6.06
CA LYS A 228 -25.93 -7.15 5.41
C LYS A 228 -25.34 -6.05 6.26
N LEU A 229 -24.20 -5.51 5.83
CA LEU A 229 -23.56 -4.39 6.50
C LEU A 229 -23.73 -3.13 5.66
N ARG A 230 -24.12 -2.05 6.29
CA ARG A 230 -24.13 -0.72 5.70
C ARG A 230 -22.99 0.06 6.32
N VAL A 231 -21.99 0.38 5.50
CA VAL A 231 -20.84 1.19 5.89
C VAL A 231 -20.99 2.56 5.28
N THR A 232 -21.03 3.56 6.13
CA THR A 232 -21.04 4.97 5.74
C THR A 232 -19.72 5.62 6.11
N GLY A 233 -19.38 6.70 5.46
CA GLY A 233 -18.16 7.42 5.79
C GLY A 233 -18.03 8.72 5.02
N ARG A 234 -17.01 9.45 5.41
CA ARG A 234 -16.64 10.71 4.76
C ARG A 234 -15.12 10.88 4.75
N ILE A 235 -14.67 11.67 3.77
CA ILE A 235 -13.28 12.10 3.65
C ILE A 235 -13.29 13.63 3.80
N TRP A 236 -12.31 14.19 4.50
CA TRP A 236 -12.14 15.64 4.59
C TRP A 236 -10.65 16.00 4.51
N LYS A 237 -10.40 17.24 4.17
CA LYS A 237 -9.05 17.80 4.15
C LYS A 237 -8.77 18.42 5.50
N GLU A 238 -7.64 18.07 6.11
CA GLU A 238 -7.19 18.71 7.33
C GLU A 238 -6.88 20.18 7.05
N GLN A 239 -7.39 21.07 7.89
CA GLN A 239 -7.01 22.47 7.85
C GLN A 239 -5.60 22.58 8.43
N GLN A 240 -4.66 23.00 7.62
CA GLN A 240 -3.35 23.39 8.13
C GLN A 240 -3.57 24.64 9.00
N ASN A 241 -3.56 24.47 10.32
CA ASN A 241 -3.47 25.59 11.23
C ASN A 241 -2.05 26.16 11.14
N PRO A 242 -1.86 27.43 10.77
CA PRO A 242 -0.54 28.06 10.74
C PRO A 242 0.10 28.19 12.14
N ASP A 243 -0.67 28.05 13.21
CA ASP A 243 -0.19 28.06 14.60
C ASP A 243 -0.51 26.71 15.24
N GLY A 244 0.51 25.87 15.43
CA GLY A 244 0.47 24.48 15.88
C GLY A 244 -0.34 24.15 17.15
N GLY A 245 -1.62 24.46 17.13
CA GLY A 245 -2.60 24.09 18.15
C GLY A 245 -3.40 22.86 17.68
N VAL A 246 -3.47 21.87 18.54
CA VAL A 246 -4.32 20.69 18.38
C VAL A 246 -5.77 21.12 18.12
N CYS A 247 -6.27 20.94 16.90
CA CYS A 247 -7.68 21.17 16.61
C CYS A 247 -8.54 20.05 17.19
N ILE A 248 -9.31 20.36 18.21
CA ILE A 248 -10.44 19.54 18.64
C ILE A 248 -11.53 19.66 17.58
N PRO A 249 -12.08 18.56 17.04
CA PRO A 249 -13.15 18.61 16.05
C PRO A 249 -14.38 19.35 16.64
N ASN A 250 -14.81 20.43 16.00
CA ASN A 250 -16.05 21.09 16.36
C ASN A 250 -17.22 20.11 16.15
N ILE A 251 -17.86 19.76 17.25
CA ILE A 251 -19.19 19.14 17.28
C ILE A 251 -20.15 20.25 16.88
N CYS A 252 -20.53 20.29 15.61
CA CYS A 252 -21.67 21.09 15.18
C CYS A 252 -22.95 20.28 15.44
N SER A 253 -23.76 20.83 16.29
CA SER A 253 -25.14 20.46 16.63
C SER A 253 -26.06 20.30 15.41
#